data_f352e9122624d07bc71107430e84fd74
#
_entry.id   f352e9122624d07bc71107430e84fd74
#
_cell.length_a   1.000
_cell.length_b   1.000
_cell.length_c   1.000
_cell.angle_alpha   90.00
_cell.angle_beta   90.00
_cell.angle_gamma   90.00
#
_symmetry.space_group_name_H-M   'P 1'
#
loop_
_entity.id
_entity.type
_entity.pdbx_description
1 polymer ?
#
loop_
_entity_poly.entity_id
_entity_poly.type
_entity_poly.pdbx_seq_one_letter_code
_entity_poly.pdbx_strand_id
1 'polypeptide(L)'
;MKKMAKIAIDLQSGTAIQHSDIIIGIDLGTTNSLVAYVKDGEAITVRDADGKNALVPSILHFKSDNSILVGNAAREKLIEEPQNTIFSVKRLMGKSYKDVANFEDFFSYKIIDEDADKLVKIRVQDRFYTPIELSSYILEELKRRIEKTLGAKVSKAVITVPAYFNDAQRQATRDAGKLAGLDVLRIVNEPTAASLAYGIGLDPEESKTIAVYDLGGGTFDISILQIENGIFEVLSTNGDTFLGGDDFDRAIVNFWLENHGIEKTILSKNKTFAQTIRLAAEEAKKTLSSNDSFSTEIDGKTYAITNDEFANIAKPLIDKTLVACKNSLSDAKLKTAEIDNIIMVGGSTRMPLVKSAVSEFFGKEVYDKVNPDEVVAMGAAIQADILAGNQKDILLIDITPLSLGIETVGGLMDVIIPRNSKVPMKAGRQYTTSVDGQTNLKIAVYQGERDLVEHNRKLGEFILKGIPPMPLNLPKIE
;
A
#
# COMPACT_ATOMS: atom_id res chain seq x y z
N MET A 1 -17.32 -27.98 -25.14
CA MET A 1 -16.02 -28.19 -25.81
C MET A 1 -14.94 -28.22 -24.74
N LYS A 2 -14.32 -29.39 -24.49
CA LYS A 2 -13.18 -29.50 -23.58
C LYS A 2 -11.99 -28.75 -24.20
N LYS A 3 -11.48 -27.69 -23.53
CA LYS A 3 -10.22 -27.05 -23.92
C LYS A 3 -9.12 -28.10 -23.80
N MET A 4 -8.46 -28.42 -24.92
CA MET A 4 -7.23 -29.24 -24.90
C MET A 4 -6.15 -28.43 -24.19
N ALA A 5 -5.59 -28.98 -23.11
CA ALA A 5 -4.45 -28.42 -22.42
C ALA A 5 -3.23 -28.49 -23.35
N LYS A 6 -2.58 -27.36 -23.61
CA LYS A 6 -1.28 -27.32 -24.30
C LYS A 6 -0.20 -27.73 -23.31
N ILE A 7 0.44 -28.85 -23.50
CA ILE A 7 1.58 -29.29 -22.68
C ILE A 7 2.85 -28.72 -23.34
N ALA A 8 3.57 -27.85 -22.66
CA ALA A 8 4.89 -27.41 -23.07
C ALA A 8 5.93 -28.46 -22.67
N ILE A 9 6.86 -28.77 -23.58
CA ILE A 9 7.94 -29.74 -23.36
C ILE A 9 9.26 -28.96 -23.33
N ASP A 10 10.07 -29.19 -22.31
CA ASP A 10 11.45 -28.75 -22.27
C ASP A 10 12.27 -29.60 -23.25
N LEU A 11 12.74 -28.99 -24.33
CA LEU A 11 13.49 -29.67 -25.39
C LEU A 11 14.90 -30.11 -24.96
N GLN A 12 15.43 -29.60 -23.85
CA GLN A 12 16.74 -30.02 -23.31
C GLN A 12 16.64 -31.23 -22.39
N SER A 13 15.59 -31.35 -21.61
CA SER A 13 15.39 -32.45 -20.65
C SER A 13 14.43 -33.52 -21.15
N GLY A 14 13.64 -33.25 -22.20
CA GLY A 14 12.62 -34.15 -22.72
C GLY A 14 11.42 -34.33 -21.76
N THR A 15 11.32 -33.54 -20.72
CA THR A 15 10.25 -33.61 -19.72
C THR A 15 9.16 -32.58 -19.99
N ALA A 16 7.93 -32.88 -19.63
CA ALA A 16 6.84 -31.89 -19.66
C ALA A 16 7.14 -30.80 -18.64
N ILE A 17 7.12 -29.53 -19.09
CA ILE A 17 7.19 -28.41 -18.18
C ILE A 17 5.87 -28.38 -17.40
N GLN A 18 5.88 -28.84 -16.17
CA GLN A 18 4.78 -28.60 -15.23
C GLN A 18 4.80 -27.11 -14.87
N HIS A 19 3.97 -26.32 -15.57
CA HIS A 19 3.57 -25.05 -15.01
C HIS A 19 2.71 -25.37 -13.79
N SER A 20 3.19 -25.06 -12.61
CA SER A 20 2.34 -25.10 -11.42
C SER A 20 1.21 -24.08 -11.64
N ASP A 21 -0.04 -24.52 -11.54
CA ASP A 21 -1.20 -23.62 -11.51
C ASP A 21 -1.28 -22.84 -10.17
N ILE A 22 -0.20 -22.88 -9.39
CA ILE A 22 -0.10 -22.20 -8.10
C ILE A 22 -0.12 -20.69 -8.36
N ILE A 23 -1.11 -20.04 -7.79
CA ILE A 23 -1.23 -18.59 -7.73
C ILE A 23 -0.74 -18.17 -6.35
N ILE A 24 0.21 -17.24 -6.30
CA ILE A 24 0.78 -16.76 -5.04
C ILE A 24 0.11 -15.48 -4.56
N GLY A 25 0.09 -15.26 -3.26
CA GLY A 25 -0.28 -13.99 -2.63
C GLY A 25 0.96 -13.22 -2.24
N ILE A 26 1.03 -11.95 -2.59
CA ILE A 26 2.14 -11.06 -2.25
C ILE A 26 1.62 -9.84 -1.51
N ASP A 27 2.21 -9.56 -0.38
CA ASP A 27 2.15 -8.26 0.29
C ASP A 27 3.41 -7.46 -0.06
N LEU A 28 3.26 -6.43 -0.89
CA LEU A 28 4.34 -5.50 -1.23
C LEU A 28 4.30 -4.31 -0.26
N GLY A 29 4.95 -4.45 0.90
CA GLY A 29 4.92 -3.45 1.96
C GLY A 29 5.94 -2.31 1.78
N THR A 30 5.75 -1.20 2.50
CA THR A 30 6.70 -0.06 2.53
C THR A 30 8.03 -0.45 3.16
N THR A 31 7.98 -1.12 4.31
CA THR A 31 9.16 -1.52 5.08
C THR A 31 9.55 -2.96 4.82
N ASN A 32 8.59 -3.87 4.82
CA ASN A 32 8.79 -5.30 4.59
C ASN A 32 7.77 -5.80 3.58
N SER A 33 8.17 -6.82 2.81
CA SER A 33 7.31 -7.51 1.86
C SER A 33 7.31 -9.00 2.16
N LEU A 34 6.21 -9.67 1.83
CA LEU A 34 6.02 -11.11 2.07
C LEU A 34 5.39 -11.79 0.87
N VAL A 35 5.62 -13.09 0.78
CA VAL A 35 4.91 -13.97 -0.15
C VAL A 35 4.33 -15.16 0.58
N ALA A 36 3.11 -15.53 0.21
CA ALA A 36 2.38 -16.66 0.77
C ALA A 36 1.72 -17.49 -0.34
N TYR A 37 1.35 -18.71 -0.02
CA TYR A 37 0.60 -19.62 -0.88
C TYR A 37 -0.32 -20.49 -0.04
N VAL A 38 -1.32 -21.10 -0.67
CA VAL A 38 -2.18 -22.07 0.01
C VAL A 38 -1.65 -23.48 -0.24
N LYS A 39 -1.51 -24.25 0.83
CA LYS A 39 -1.17 -25.66 0.80
C LYS A 39 -2.13 -26.42 1.73
N ASP A 40 -2.78 -27.45 1.20
CA ASP A 40 -3.72 -28.30 1.93
C ASP A 40 -4.84 -27.51 2.63
N GLY A 41 -5.27 -26.38 2.00
CA GLY A 41 -6.31 -25.48 2.51
C GLY A 41 -5.82 -24.40 3.51
N GLU A 42 -4.53 -24.41 3.87
CA GLU A 42 -3.95 -23.43 4.81
C GLU A 42 -3.06 -22.44 4.08
N ALA A 43 -3.19 -21.15 4.40
CA ALA A 43 -2.32 -20.10 3.90
C ALA A 43 -0.98 -20.11 4.66
N ILE A 44 0.12 -20.23 3.95
CA ILE A 44 1.47 -20.36 4.50
C ILE A 44 2.35 -19.25 3.95
N THR A 45 3.01 -18.48 4.83
CA THR A 45 4.04 -17.51 4.47
C THR A 45 5.38 -18.22 4.20
N VAL A 46 6.08 -17.78 3.16
CA VAL A 46 7.39 -18.32 2.82
C VAL A 46 8.45 -17.70 3.72
N ARG A 47 9.20 -18.57 4.41
CA ARG A 47 10.27 -18.16 5.30
C ARG A 47 11.63 -18.23 4.63
N ASP A 48 12.61 -17.56 5.24
CA ASP A 48 14.02 -17.66 4.84
C ASP A 48 14.58 -19.10 4.97
N ALA A 49 15.82 -19.28 4.57
CA ALA A 49 16.46 -20.60 4.58
C ALA A 49 16.55 -21.21 5.97
N ASP A 50 16.58 -20.38 7.01
CA ASP A 50 16.65 -20.80 8.42
C ASP A 50 15.27 -21.08 9.03
N GLY A 51 14.20 -20.84 8.25
CA GLY A 51 12.81 -21.04 8.68
C GLY A 51 12.29 -20.03 9.70
N LYS A 52 13.05 -18.96 9.97
CA LYS A 52 12.76 -18.02 11.07
C LYS A 52 11.95 -16.81 10.61
N ASN A 53 12.32 -16.19 9.49
CA ASN A 53 11.75 -14.93 9.05
C ASN A 53 10.97 -15.06 7.73
N ALA A 54 9.72 -14.64 7.73
CA ALA A 54 8.94 -14.47 6.52
C ALA A 54 9.17 -13.08 5.88
N LEU A 55 9.52 -12.08 6.69
CA LEU A 55 9.70 -10.69 6.28
C LEU A 55 10.93 -10.51 5.39
N VAL A 56 10.74 -9.86 4.25
CA VAL A 56 11.80 -9.39 3.36
C VAL A 56 11.82 -7.88 3.44
N PRO A 57 12.87 -7.25 3.99
CA PRO A 57 12.98 -5.79 3.94
C PRO A 57 12.83 -5.26 2.51
N SER A 58 11.95 -4.29 2.32
CA SER A 58 11.71 -3.62 1.03
C SER A 58 12.84 -2.62 0.72
N ILE A 59 14.06 -3.13 0.73
CA ILE A 59 15.31 -2.36 0.59
C ILE A 59 16.13 -2.94 -0.54
N LEU A 60 16.69 -2.05 -1.37
CA LEU A 60 17.54 -2.35 -2.51
C LEU A 60 18.90 -1.68 -2.33
N HIS A 61 19.99 -2.37 -2.63
CA HIS A 61 21.30 -1.77 -2.69
C HIS A 61 21.97 -2.06 -4.04
N PHE A 62 22.44 -1.01 -4.69
CA PHE A 62 23.08 -1.05 -5.99
C PHE A 62 24.60 -1.05 -5.82
N LYS A 63 25.24 -2.14 -6.21
CA LYS A 63 26.71 -2.25 -6.16
C LYS A 63 27.37 -1.59 -7.36
N SER A 64 28.66 -1.35 -7.24
CA SER A 64 29.49 -0.81 -8.33
C SER A 64 29.58 -1.72 -9.57
N ASP A 65 29.37 -3.01 -9.42
CA ASP A 65 29.33 -4.00 -10.53
C ASP A 65 27.94 -4.09 -11.19
N ASN A 66 27.02 -3.19 -10.86
CA ASN A 66 25.62 -3.14 -11.30
C ASN A 66 24.76 -4.31 -10.78
N SER A 67 25.25 -5.16 -9.89
CA SER A 67 24.39 -6.15 -9.22
C SER A 67 23.57 -5.46 -8.12
N ILE A 68 22.37 -6.04 -7.85
CA ILE A 68 21.42 -5.48 -6.89
C ILE A 68 21.24 -6.47 -5.75
N LEU A 69 21.42 -6.00 -4.51
CA LEU A 69 21.04 -6.73 -3.32
C LEU A 69 19.60 -6.33 -2.93
N VAL A 70 18.85 -7.29 -2.41
CA VAL A 70 17.47 -7.08 -1.91
C VAL A 70 17.36 -7.63 -0.50
N GLY A 71 16.57 -6.96 0.33
CA GLY A 71 16.25 -7.43 1.67
C GLY A 71 17.35 -7.19 2.70
N ASN A 72 17.63 -8.19 3.56
CA ASN A 72 18.59 -8.05 4.65
C ASN A 72 20.00 -7.66 4.19
N ALA A 73 20.48 -8.25 3.10
CA ALA A 73 21.80 -7.92 2.54
C ALA A 73 21.90 -6.46 2.08
N ALA A 74 20.78 -5.87 1.59
CA ALA A 74 20.72 -4.45 1.26
C ALA A 74 20.63 -3.57 2.51
N ARG A 75 19.92 -4.04 3.55
CA ARG A 75 19.75 -3.31 4.81
C ARG A 75 21.09 -3.02 5.50
N GLU A 76 22.03 -3.94 5.43
CA GLU A 76 23.38 -3.76 5.99
C GLU A 76 24.14 -2.60 5.36
N LYS A 77 23.76 -2.16 4.15
CA LYS A 77 24.40 -1.07 3.39
C LYS A 77 23.77 0.31 3.60
N LEU A 78 22.70 0.42 4.39
CA LEU A 78 21.99 1.70 4.60
C LEU A 78 22.88 2.81 5.17
N ILE A 79 23.82 2.49 6.06
CA ILE A 79 24.71 3.47 6.70
C ILE A 79 25.97 3.70 5.86
N GLU A 80 26.55 2.62 5.32
CA GLU A 80 27.82 2.68 4.59
C GLU A 80 27.65 3.37 3.22
N GLU A 81 26.58 3.03 2.50
CA GLU A 81 26.30 3.52 1.15
C GLU A 81 24.86 4.05 1.02
N PRO A 82 24.48 5.08 1.78
CA PRO A 82 23.09 5.54 1.86
C PRO A 82 22.54 6.06 0.53
N GLN A 83 23.38 6.60 -0.37
CA GLN A 83 22.96 7.13 -1.66
C GLN A 83 22.65 6.02 -2.69
N ASN A 84 23.23 4.84 -2.50
CA ASN A 84 23.05 3.67 -3.36
C ASN A 84 22.06 2.65 -2.76
N THR A 85 21.50 2.94 -1.57
CA THR A 85 20.58 2.06 -0.86
C THR A 85 19.21 2.69 -0.76
N ILE A 86 18.24 2.08 -1.43
CA ILE A 86 16.89 2.60 -1.64
C ILE A 86 15.92 1.89 -0.71
N PHE A 87 15.09 2.62 -0.01
CA PHE A 87 14.07 2.12 0.92
C PHE A 87 12.77 2.92 0.77
N SER A 88 11.66 2.42 1.34
CA SER A 88 10.34 3.07 1.33
C SER A 88 9.82 3.44 -0.07
N VAL A 89 10.20 2.65 -1.11
CA VAL A 89 9.84 2.91 -2.52
C VAL A 89 8.33 2.96 -2.73
N LYS A 90 7.56 2.19 -1.97
CA LYS A 90 6.10 2.15 -2.08
C LYS A 90 5.46 3.53 -1.89
N ARG A 91 6.05 4.41 -1.07
CA ARG A 91 5.60 5.80 -0.89
C ARG A 91 5.70 6.65 -2.16
N LEU A 92 6.56 6.24 -3.10
CA LEU A 92 6.82 6.95 -4.36
C LEU A 92 6.00 6.40 -5.53
N MET A 93 5.33 5.26 -5.36
CA MET A 93 4.55 4.60 -6.40
C MET A 93 3.41 5.49 -6.90
N GLY A 94 3.38 5.74 -8.23
CA GLY A 94 2.34 6.55 -8.87
C GLY A 94 2.34 8.03 -8.49
N LYS A 95 3.38 8.52 -7.80
CA LYS A 95 3.53 9.91 -7.35
C LYS A 95 4.33 10.75 -8.33
N SER A 96 4.04 12.06 -8.36
CA SER A 96 4.88 13.08 -8.99
C SER A 96 5.84 13.69 -7.97
N TYR A 97 6.84 14.45 -8.44
CA TYR A 97 7.75 15.16 -7.53
C TYR A 97 6.97 16.13 -6.60
N LYS A 98 5.97 16.82 -7.14
CA LYS A 98 5.09 17.72 -6.36
C LYS A 98 4.42 17.03 -5.17
N ASP A 99 4.07 15.74 -5.32
CA ASP A 99 3.45 14.96 -4.25
C ASP A 99 4.42 14.60 -3.11
N VAL A 100 5.74 14.61 -3.38
CA VAL A 100 6.76 14.10 -2.44
C VAL A 100 7.79 15.15 -2.01
N ALA A 101 7.78 16.35 -2.58
CA ALA A 101 8.75 17.41 -2.31
C ALA A 101 8.91 17.74 -0.81
N ASN A 102 7.82 17.73 -0.05
CA ASN A 102 7.83 18.01 1.40
C ASN A 102 8.45 16.87 2.25
N PHE A 103 8.78 15.74 1.62
CA PHE A 103 9.34 14.55 2.27
C PHE A 103 10.76 14.22 1.77
N GLU A 104 11.37 15.07 0.93
CA GLU A 104 12.66 14.80 0.31
C GLU A 104 13.77 14.60 1.36
N ASP A 105 13.72 15.35 2.47
CA ASP A 105 14.70 15.23 3.58
C ASP A 105 14.67 13.84 4.25
N PHE A 106 13.59 13.09 4.10
CA PHE A 106 13.47 11.73 4.62
C PHE A 106 14.34 10.73 3.83
N PHE A 107 14.53 10.97 2.53
CA PHE A 107 15.25 10.04 1.66
C PHE A 107 16.75 10.36 1.61
N SER A 108 17.60 9.33 1.75
CA SER A 108 19.05 9.45 1.59
C SER A 108 19.48 9.50 0.13
N TYR A 109 18.67 8.93 -0.76
CA TYR A 109 18.87 8.90 -2.21
C TYR A 109 18.23 10.11 -2.88
N LYS A 110 18.65 10.39 -4.12
CA LYS A 110 18.19 11.57 -4.84
C LYS A 110 16.92 11.29 -5.66
N ILE A 111 15.84 12.01 -5.33
CA ILE A 111 14.64 12.12 -6.16
C ILE A 111 14.86 13.25 -7.18
N ILE A 112 14.46 13.05 -8.43
CA ILE A 112 14.66 14.00 -9.52
C ILE A 112 13.45 14.91 -9.63
N ASP A 113 13.72 16.20 -9.69
CA ASP A 113 12.78 17.33 -9.70
C ASP A 113 12.66 18.06 -11.06
N GLU A 114 13.21 17.48 -12.14
CA GLU A 114 13.25 18.12 -13.46
C GLU A 114 11.87 18.46 -14.04
N ASP A 115 10.82 17.75 -13.65
CA ASP A 115 9.45 18.01 -14.05
C ASP A 115 8.50 17.63 -12.91
N ALA A 116 7.99 18.65 -12.22
CA ALA A 116 7.22 18.49 -10.99
C ALA A 116 5.90 17.69 -11.16
N ASP A 117 5.34 17.66 -12.37
CA ASP A 117 4.06 17.00 -12.66
C ASP A 117 4.24 15.57 -13.21
N LYS A 118 5.46 15.20 -13.63
CA LYS A 118 5.76 13.83 -14.05
C LYS A 118 5.99 12.90 -12.87
N LEU A 119 5.83 11.60 -13.13
CA LEU A 119 6.15 10.55 -12.17
C LEU A 119 7.62 10.67 -11.72
N VAL A 120 7.83 10.52 -10.42
CA VAL A 120 9.18 10.62 -9.82
C VAL A 120 10.14 9.60 -10.42
N LYS A 121 11.40 10.01 -10.52
CA LYS A 121 12.54 9.16 -10.83
C LYS A 121 13.57 9.26 -9.71
N ILE A 122 14.23 8.17 -9.45
CA ILE A 122 15.29 8.07 -8.44
C ILE A 122 16.63 7.92 -9.18
N ARG A 123 17.58 8.78 -8.84
CA ARG A 123 18.95 8.66 -9.36
C ARG A 123 19.75 7.74 -8.44
N VAL A 124 20.30 6.69 -9.01
CA VAL A 124 21.23 5.80 -8.34
C VAL A 124 22.48 5.69 -9.22
N GLN A 125 23.63 6.15 -8.72
CA GLN A 125 24.85 6.30 -9.51
C GLN A 125 24.58 7.15 -10.76
N ASP A 126 24.84 6.64 -11.96
CA ASP A 126 24.64 7.33 -13.24
C ASP A 126 23.33 6.92 -13.95
N ARG A 127 22.43 6.21 -13.26
CA ARG A 127 21.17 5.71 -13.83
C ARG A 127 19.96 6.29 -13.12
N PHE A 128 18.85 6.32 -13.86
CA PHE A 128 17.55 6.73 -13.34
C PHE A 128 16.65 5.50 -13.29
N TYR A 129 15.95 5.36 -12.17
CA TYR A 129 14.98 4.28 -11.94
C TYR A 129 13.63 4.86 -11.57
N THR A 130 12.57 4.24 -12.04
CA THR A 130 11.20 4.52 -11.59
C THR A 130 10.89 3.71 -10.33
N PRO A 131 9.95 4.13 -9.48
CA PRO A 131 9.47 3.33 -8.37
C PRO A 131 8.92 1.95 -8.82
N ILE A 132 8.40 1.87 -10.05
CA ILE A 132 7.91 0.62 -10.65
C ILE A 132 9.06 -0.36 -10.86
N GLU A 133 10.15 0.07 -11.48
CA GLU A 133 11.36 -0.75 -11.69
C GLU A 133 11.96 -1.19 -10.35
N LEU A 134 12.08 -0.27 -9.39
CA LEU A 134 12.63 -0.60 -8.07
C LEU A 134 11.75 -1.62 -7.33
N SER A 135 10.43 -1.47 -7.39
CA SER A 135 9.51 -2.43 -6.78
C SER A 135 9.55 -3.80 -7.47
N SER A 136 9.82 -3.85 -8.79
CA SER A 136 9.94 -5.13 -9.50
C SER A 136 11.07 -5.99 -8.95
N TYR A 137 12.21 -5.42 -8.55
CA TYR A 137 13.31 -6.20 -7.96
C TYR A 137 12.93 -6.84 -6.61
N ILE A 138 12.09 -6.16 -5.81
CA ILE A 138 11.56 -6.74 -4.56
C ILE A 138 10.64 -7.93 -4.90
N LEU A 139 9.77 -7.76 -5.89
CA LEU A 139 8.85 -8.81 -6.33
C LEU A 139 9.59 -10.00 -6.96
N GLU A 140 10.67 -9.77 -7.69
CA GLU A 140 11.56 -10.83 -8.22
C GLU A 140 12.20 -11.64 -7.08
N GLU A 141 12.65 -10.99 -6.01
CA GLU A 141 13.21 -11.68 -4.84
C GLU A 141 12.15 -12.55 -4.16
N LEU A 142 10.93 -12.03 -3.97
CA LEU A 142 9.82 -12.81 -3.39
C LEU A 142 9.47 -14.01 -4.27
N LYS A 143 9.39 -13.81 -5.58
CA LYS A 143 9.19 -14.88 -6.57
C LYS A 143 10.28 -15.94 -6.49
N ARG A 144 11.55 -15.53 -6.45
CA ARG A 144 12.69 -16.44 -6.31
C ARG A 144 12.63 -17.29 -5.04
N ARG A 145 12.21 -16.67 -3.91
CA ARG A 145 12.06 -17.38 -2.62
C ARG A 145 11.00 -18.45 -2.69
N ILE A 146 9.82 -18.15 -3.21
CA ILE A 146 8.75 -19.14 -3.30
C ILE A 146 9.04 -20.22 -4.32
N GLU A 147 9.63 -19.90 -5.48
CA GLU A 147 10.07 -20.87 -6.46
C GLU A 147 11.08 -21.87 -5.86
N LYS A 148 12.02 -21.38 -5.02
CA LYS A 148 12.96 -22.23 -4.30
C LYS A 148 12.25 -23.14 -3.29
N THR A 149 11.25 -22.62 -2.57
CA THR A 149 10.48 -23.39 -1.59
C THR A 149 9.63 -24.48 -2.23
N LEU A 150 9.01 -24.18 -3.37
CA LEU A 150 8.13 -25.10 -4.07
C LEU A 150 8.88 -26.05 -5.02
N GLY A 151 10.13 -25.73 -5.41
CA GLY A 151 10.86 -26.45 -6.43
C GLY A 151 10.24 -26.31 -7.82
N ALA A 152 9.41 -25.29 -8.06
CA ALA A 152 8.64 -25.09 -9.29
C ALA A 152 8.59 -23.60 -9.66
N LYS A 153 8.45 -23.32 -10.98
CA LYS A 153 8.29 -21.96 -11.49
C LYS A 153 6.89 -21.40 -11.16
N VAL A 154 6.84 -20.14 -10.79
CA VAL A 154 5.62 -19.41 -10.49
C VAL A 154 5.47 -18.24 -11.46
N SER A 155 4.29 -18.10 -12.05
CA SER A 155 4.01 -17.05 -13.04
C SER A 155 2.78 -16.19 -12.71
N LYS A 156 1.95 -16.59 -11.73
CA LYS A 156 0.68 -15.93 -11.43
C LYS A 156 0.67 -15.43 -9.99
N ALA A 157 0.17 -14.21 -9.77
CA ALA A 157 0.11 -13.62 -8.45
C ALA A 157 -1.16 -12.79 -8.21
N VAL A 158 -1.55 -12.71 -6.93
CA VAL A 158 -2.38 -11.65 -6.36
C VAL A 158 -1.44 -10.75 -5.55
N ILE A 159 -1.50 -9.44 -5.78
CA ILE A 159 -0.65 -8.46 -5.06
C ILE A 159 -1.56 -7.51 -4.30
N THR A 160 -1.21 -7.19 -3.05
CA THR A 160 -1.97 -6.26 -2.23
C THR A 160 -1.47 -4.83 -2.38
N VAL A 161 -2.39 -3.89 -2.13
CA VAL A 161 -2.13 -2.45 -2.06
C VAL A 161 -2.92 -1.84 -0.92
N PRO A 162 -2.49 -0.71 -0.36
CA PRO A 162 -3.31 0.07 0.55
C PRO A 162 -4.69 0.35 -0.04
N ALA A 163 -5.74 0.30 0.80
CA ALA A 163 -7.11 0.51 0.33
C ALA A 163 -7.28 1.91 -0.28
N TYR A 164 -6.59 2.90 0.26
CA TYR A 164 -6.67 4.30 -0.15
C TYR A 164 -5.75 4.67 -1.34
N PHE A 165 -5.10 3.67 -1.97
CA PHE A 165 -4.36 3.89 -3.22
C PHE A 165 -5.30 4.31 -4.35
N ASN A 166 -4.91 5.36 -5.07
CA ASN A 166 -5.58 5.78 -6.30
C ASN A 166 -5.25 4.83 -7.48
N ASP A 167 -5.94 5.03 -8.61
CA ASP A 167 -5.79 4.17 -9.78
C ASP A 167 -4.35 4.15 -10.33
N ALA A 168 -3.66 5.29 -10.37
CA ALA A 168 -2.27 5.37 -10.84
C ALA A 168 -1.31 4.52 -9.97
N GLN A 169 -1.50 4.51 -8.64
CA GLN A 169 -0.70 3.71 -7.71
C GLN A 169 -0.99 2.22 -7.85
N ARG A 170 -2.27 1.85 -8.05
CA ARG A 170 -2.69 0.47 -8.34
C ARG A 170 -2.11 -0.05 -9.64
N GLN A 171 -2.16 0.76 -10.70
CA GLN A 171 -1.58 0.40 -12.00
C GLN A 171 -0.06 0.28 -11.91
N ALA A 172 0.62 1.20 -11.22
CA ALA A 172 2.07 1.11 -10.99
C ALA A 172 2.47 -0.18 -10.27
N THR A 173 1.68 -0.64 -9.29
CA THR A 173 1.91 -1.92 -8.60
C THR A 173 1.72 -3.11 -9.54
N ARG A 174 0.68 -3.08 -10.38
CA ARG A 174 0.45 -4.11 -11.41
C ARG A 174 1.60 -4.18 -12.41
N ASP A 175 2.10 -3.03 -12.84
CA ASP A 175 3.20 -2.95 -13.81
C ASP A 175 4.52 -3.42 -13.20
N ALA A 176 4.78 -3.14 -11.92
CA ALA A 176 5.92 -3.71 -11.19
C ALA A 176 5.86 -5.25 -11.15
N GLY A 177 4.68 -5.83 -10.92
CA GLY A 177 4.46 -7.28 -10.98
C GLY A 177 4.77 -7.85 -12.36
N LYS A 178 4.33 -7.18 -13.43
CA LYS A 178 4.63 -7.61 -14.81
C LYS A 178 6.12 -7.54 -15.12
N LEU A 179 6.82 -6.49 -14.67
CA LEU A 179 8.28 -6.39 -14.83
C LEU A 179 9.00 -7.52 -14.10
N ALA A 180 8.52 -7.95 -12.94
CA ALA A 180 9.03 -9.10 -12.21
C ALA A 180 8.67 -10.46 -12.87
N GLY A 181 8.03 -10.45 -14.04
CA GLY A 181 7.61 -11.66 -14.76
C GLY A 181 6.46 -12.39 -14.08
N LEU A 182 5.53 -11.65 -13.44
CA LEU A 182 4.32 -12.16 -12.83
C LEU A 182 3.10 -11.71 -13.64
N ASP A 183 2.20 -12.64 -13.96
CA ASP A 183 0.84 -12.33 -14.39
C ASP A 183 0.01 -11.95 -13.16
N VAL A 184 -0.23 -10.67 -12.98
CA VAL A 184 -0.97 -10.12 -11.82
C VAL A 184 -2.47 -10.28 -12.08
N LEU A 185 -3.04 -11.37 -11.60
CA LEU A 185 -4.45 -11.70 -11.81
C LEU A 185 -5.39 -10.72 -11.11
N ARG A 186 -4.99 -10.25 -9.94
CA ARG A 186 -5.78 -9.30 -9.16
C ARG A 186 -4.90 -8.42 -8.28
N ILE A 187 -5.29 -7.15 -8.13
CA ILE A 187 -4.85 -6.25 -7.07
C ILE A 187 -5.95 -6.25 -6.01
N VAL A 188 -5.59 -6.48 -4.76
CA VAL A 188 -6.52 -6.56 -3.61
C VAL A 188 -6.11 -5.55 -2.55
N ASN A 189 -7.08 -4.96 -1.87
CA ASN A 189 -6.81 -4.03 -0.78
C ASN A 189 -6.25 -4.78 0.45
N GLU A 190 -5.23 -4.23 1.10
CA GLU A 190 -4.58 -4.82 2.28
C GLU A 190 -5.58 -5.16 3.39
N PRO A 191 -6.48 -4.24 3.83
CA PRO A 191 -7.46 -4.58 4.86
C PRO A 191 -8.47 -5.63 4.40
N THR A 192 -8.77 -5.69 3.12
CA THR A 192 -9.65 -6.71 2.55
C THR A 192 -8.96 -8.08 2.57
N ALA A 193 -7.68 -8.16 2.21
CA ALA A 193 -6.90 -9.39 2.33
C ALA A 193 -6.81 -9.84 3.79
N ALA A 194 -6.50 -8.94 4.71
CA ALA A 194 -6.46 -9.25 6.14
C ALA A 194 -7.79 -9.79 6.67
N SER A 195 -8.93 -9.25 6.21
CA SER A 195 -10.26 -9.74 6.59
C SER A 195 -10.53 -11.17 6.13
N LEU A 196 -10.04 -11.56 4.94
CA LEU A 196 -10.13 -12.93 4.46
C LEU A 196 -9.37 -13.90 5.38
N ALA A 197 -8.15 -13.53 5.76
CA ALA A 197 -7.37 -14.38 6.68
C ALA A 197 -7.97 -14.45 8.09
N TYR A 198 -8.59 -13.37 8.57
CA TYR A 198 -9.32 -13.34 9.82
C TYR A 198 -10.60 -14.19 9.75
N GLY A 199 -11.37 -14.08 8.67
CA GLY A 199 -12.69 -14.69 8.53
C GLY A 199 -12.68 -16.19 8.24
N ILE A 200 -11.53 -16.77 7.87
CA ILE A 200 -11.43 -18.22 7.73
C ILE A 200 -11.56 -18.87 9.10
N GLY A 201 -12.59 -19.71 9.25
CA GLY A 201 -12.93 -20.40 10.51
C GLY A 201 -13.96 -19.67 11.38
N LEU A 202 -14.52 -18.55 10.93
CA LEU A 202 -15.78 -18.04 11.51
C LEU A 202 -16.93 -18.95 11.11
N ASP A 203 -17.91 -19.06 12.02
CA ASP A 203 -19.16 -19.79 11.72
C ASP A 203 -19.86 -19.09 10.53
N PRO A 204 -20.18 -19.78 9.45
CA PRO A 204 -20.89 -19.19 8.30
C PRO A 204 -22.21 -18.52 8.66
N GLU A 205 -22.90 -18.98 9.72
CA GLU A 205 -24.16 -18.38 10.18
C GLU A 205 -23.94 -17.11 11.03
N GLU A 206 -22.72 -16.79 11.40
CA GLU A 206 -22.38 -15.62 12.22
C GLU A 206 -22.18 -14.39 11.35
N SER A 207 -22.96 -13.32 11.62
CA SER A 207 -22.72 -12.00 11.03
C SER A 207 -21.79 -11.18 11.92
N LYS A 208 -20.72 -10.63 11.35
CA LYS A 208 -19.73 -9.79 12.05
C LYS A 208 -19.50 -8.49 11.31
N THR A 209 -19.55 -7.39 12.02
CA THR A 209 -19.05 -6.10 11.53
C THR A 209 -17.69 -5.83 12.13
N ILE A 210 -16.67 -5.72 11.30
CA ILE A 210 -15.29 -5.55 11.75
C ILE A 210 -14.70 -4.22 11.26
N ALA A 211 -13.79 -3.67 12.06
CA ALA A 211 -12.91 -2.59 11.64
C ALA A 211 -11.50 -3.19 11.44
N VAL A 212 -10.92 -3.01 10.26
CA VAL A 212 -9.52 -3.36 9.99
C VAL A 212 -8.71 -2.09 10.03
N TYR A 213 -7.88 -1.95 11.07
CA TYR A 213 -6.98 -0.82 11.29
C TYR A 213 -5.58 -1.22 10.86
N ASP A 214 -5.17 -0.74 9.70
CA ASP A 214 -3.88 -1.08 9.10
C ASP A 214 -2.93 0.10 9.18
N LEU A 215 -1.94 0.02 10.09
CA LEU A 215 -0.87 1.00 10.23
C LEU A 215 0.46 0.33 9.90
N GLY A 216 0.86 0.49 8.65
CA GLY A 216 2.12 -0.03 8.13
C GLY A 216 3.32 0.87 8.40
N GLY A 217 4.39 0.67 7.65
CA GLY A 217 5.58 1.52 7.73
C GLY A 217 5.39 2.89 7.08
N GLY A 218 4.54 3.01 6.07
CA GLY A 218 4.41 4.24 5.29
C GLY A 218 3.00 4.67 4.95
N THR A 219 2.00 3.83 5.21
CA THR A 219 0.60 4.07 4.90
C THR A 219 -0.28 3.70 6.09
N PHE A 220 -1.41 4.36 6.17
CA PHE A 220 -2.49 4.05 7.10
C PHE A 220 -3.80 3.88 6.36
N ASP A 221 -4.50 2.79 6.65
CA ASP A 221 -5.85 2.53 6.17
C ASP A 221 -6.76 2.07 7.32
N ILE A 222 -8.02 2.48 7.26
CA ILE A 222 -9.11 1.94 8.06
C ILE A 222 -10.23 1.51 7.13
N SER A 223 -10.68 0.27 7.24
CA SER A 223 -11.82 -0.25 6.49
C SER A 223 -12.84 -0.87 7.43
N ILE A 224 -14.10 -0.56 7.20
CA ILE A 224 -15.23 -1.19 7.88
C ILE A 224 -15.80 -2.25 6.94
N LEU A 225 -15.92 -3.48 7.42
CA LEU A 225 -16.41 -4.61 6.65
C LEU A 225 -17.51 -5.33 7.39
N GLN A 226 -18.44 -5.88 6.63
CA GLN A 226 -19.42 -6.88 7.10
C GLN A 226 -19.03 -8.25 6.55
N ILE A 227 -19.02 -9.25 7.41
CA ILE A 227 -18.80 -10.66 7.07
C ILE A 227 -20.05 -11.42 7.44
N GLU A 228 -20.69 -12.02 6.44
CA GLU A 228 -21.94 -12.78 6.63
C GLU A 228 -22.06 -13.86 5.56
N ASN A 229 -22.35 -15.10 5.94
CA ASN A 229 -22.58 -16.21 5.00
C ASN A 229 -21.47 -16.40 3.95
N GLY A 230 -20.20 -16.19 4.32
CA GLY A 230 -19.06 -16.26 3.39
C GLY A 230 -18.92 -15.04 2.48
N ILE A 231 -19.76 -14.01 2.65
CA ILE A 231 -19.65 -12.74 1.92
C ILE A 231 -18.86 -11.75 2.76
N PHE A 232 -17.79 -11.24 2.19
CA PHE A 232 -16.95 -10.18 2.76
C PHE A 232 -17.26 -8.88 2.01
N GLU A 233 -18.02 -8.01 2.64
CA GLU A 233 -18.45 -6.74 2.05
C GLU A 233 -17.74 -5.57 2.72
N VAL A 234 -16.99 -4.79 1.94
CA VAL A 234 -16.42 -3.50 2.41
C VAL A 234 -17.52 -2.46 2.39
N LEU A 235 -17.81 -1.85 3.54
CA LEU A 235 -18.84 -0.81 3.69
C LEU A 235 -18.23 0.60 3.47
N SER A 236 -17.03 0.81 3.98
CA SER A 236 -16.30 2.07 3.82
C SER A 236 -14.82 1.87 4.00
N THR A 237 -14.03 2.79 3.42
CA THR A 237 -12.58 2.89 3.66
C THR A 237 -12.16 4.35 3.73
N ASN A 238 -11.13 4.62 4.53
CA ASN A 238 -10.47 5.92 4.64
C ASN A 238 -8.99 5.68 4.97
N GLY A 239 -8.12 6.68 4.76
CA GLY A 239 -6.71 6.47 5.04
C GLY A 239 -5.82 7.66 4.68
N ASP A 240 -4.52 7.44 4.86
CA ASP A 240 -3.46 8.38 4.51
C ASP A 240 -2.29 7.61 3.88
N THR A 241 -1.96 7.93 2.64
CA THR A 241 -0.87 7.28 1.89
C THR A 241 0.52 7.79 2.28
N PHE A 242 0.61 8.70 3.26
CA PHE A 242 1.84 9.26 3.81
C PHE A 242 1.88 9.25 5.35
N LEU A 243 1.20 8.32 5.99
CA LEU A 243 1.20 8.16 7.43
C LEU A 243 1.53 6.72 7.80
N GLY A 244 2.61 6.50 8.54
CA GLY A 244 3.04 5.17 8.97
C GLY A 244 4.22 5.22 9.92
N GLY A 245 4.84 4.07 10.18
CA GLY A 245 5.97 3.90 11.09
C GLY A 245 7.14 4.83 10.83
N ASP A 246 7.42 5.14 9.54
CA ASP A 246 8.46 6.07 9.12
C ASP A 246 8.21 7.50 9.65
N ASP A 247 6.94 7.90 9.84
CA ASP A 247 6.60 9.23 10.35
C ASP A 247 6.80 9.33 11.86
N PHE A 248 6.59 8.23 12.59
CA PHE A 248 6.97 8.12 14.01
C PHE A 248 8.48 8.18 14.18
N ASP A 249 9.25 7.49 13.33
CA ASP A 249 10.72 7.57 13.32
C ASP A 249 11.17 9.01 13.07
N ARG A 250 10.56 9.68 12.09
CA ARG A 250 10.85 11.09 11.80
C ARG A 250 10.50 12.02 12.96
N ALA A 251 9.44 11.75 13.69
CA ALA A 251 9.08 12.51 14.87
C ALA A 251 10.17 12.39 15.97
N ILE A 252 10.71 11.18 16.20
CA ILE A 252 11.82 10.94 17.13
C ILE A 252 13.09 11.67 16.66
N VAL A 253 13.45 11.57 15.38
CA VAL A 253 14.59 12.28 14.80
C VAL A 253 14.46 13.79 15.04
N ASN A 254 13.30 14.38 14.72
CA ASN A 254 13.05 15.80 14.92
C ASN A 254 13.18 16.20 16.40
N PHE A 255 12.60 15.41 17.31
CA PHE A 255 12.72 15.61 18.76
C PHE A 255 14.19 15.63 19.20
N TRP A 256 15.01 14.69 18.75
CA TRP A 256 16.42 14.65 19.08
C TRP A 256 17.21 15.81 18.51
N LEU A 257 16.95 16.20 17.25
CA LEU A 257 17.62 17.35 16.65
C LEU A 257 17.29 18.66 17.39
N GLU A 258 16.03 18.87 17.76
CA GLU A 258 15.58 20.04 18.51
C GLU A 258 16.22 20.10 19.91
N ASN A 259 16.26 19.01 20.65
CA ASN A 259 16.88 18.93 21.97
C ASN A 259 18.39 19.20 21.95
N HIS A 260 19.06 18.88 20.85
CA HIS A 260 20.50 19.14 20.68
C HIS A 260 20.82 20.45 19.96
N GLY A 261 19.80 21.25 19.60
CA GLY A 261 19.99 22.50 18.84
C GLY A 261 20.61 22.27 17.46
N ILE A 262 20.33 21.13 16.81
CA ILE A 262 20.86 20.76 15.50
C ILE A 262 19.84 21.12 14.43
N GLU A 263 20.26 21.90 13.43
CA GLU A 263 19.41 22.27 12.32
C GLU A 263 19.08 21.04 11.42
N LYS A 264 17.83 20.92 10.96
CA LYS A 264 17.37 19.83 10.08
C LYS A 264 18.15 19.72 8.77
N THR A 265 18.75 20.80 8.31
CA THR A 265 19.61 20.82 7.11
C THR A 265 20.79 19.86 7.17
N ILE A 266 21.19 19.38 8.37
CA ILE A 266 22.21 18.35 8.54
C ILE A 266 21.83 17.05 7.83
N LEU A 267 20.54 16.69 7.79
CA LEU A 267 20.05 15.44 7.19
C LEU A 267 20.26 15.42 5.67
N SER A 268 20.21 16.58 5.01
CA SER A 268 20.50 16.68 3.59
C SER A 268 22.02 16.72 3.30
N LYS A 269 22.81 17.35 4.20
CA LYS A 269 24.27 17.55 4.04
C LYS A 269 25.09 16.32 4.43
N ASN A 270 24.66 15.55 5.44
CA ASN A 270 25.37 14.36 5.94
C ASN A 270 24.44 13.14 5.88
N LYS A 271 24.46 12.43 4.76
CA LYS A 271 23.57 11.28 4.51
C LYS A 271 23.87 10.08 5.41
N THR A 272 25.13 9.88 5.82
CA THR A 272 25.51 8.85 6.78
C THR A 272 24.90 9.14 8.14
N PHE A 273 25.04 10.35 8.68
CA PHE A 273 24.41 10.76 9.92
C PHE A 273 22.88 10.64 9.82
N ALA A 274 22.28 11.08 8.72
CA ALA A 274 20.84 10.99 8.51
C ALA A 274 20.32 9.55 8.60
N GLN A 275 21.04 8.58 8.02
CA GLN A 275 20.67 7.17 8.12
C GLN A 275 20.94 6.59 9.50
N THR A 276 22.04 6.94 10.13
CA THR A 276 22.36 6.47 11.48
C THR A 276 21.28 6.90 12.48
N ILE A 277 20.93 8.21 12.50
CA ILE A 277 19.92 8.73 13.43
C ILE A 277 18.51 8.19 13.11
N ARG A 278 18.18 7.98 11.82
CA ARG A 278 16.90 7.37 11.42
C ARG A 278 16.79 5.92 11.92
N LEU A 279 17.83 5.11 11.73
CA LEU A 279 17.83 3.72 12.20
C LEU A 279 17.80 3.63 13.73
N ALA A 280 18.49 4.54 14.40
CA ALA A 280 18.41 4.66 15.86
C ALA A 280 16.99 5.04 16.33
N ALA A 281 16.29 5.91 15.58
CA ALA A 281 14.90 6.27 15.88
C ALA A 281 13.95 5.09 15.66
N GLU A 282 14.14 4.29 14.59
CA GLU A 282 13.39 3.06 14.38
C GLU A 282 13.60 2.06 15.53
N GLU A 283 14.83 1.92 16.01
CA GLU A 283 15.17 1.07 17.15
C GLU A 283 14.55 1.61 18.44
N ALA A 284 14.61 2.93 18.67
CA ALA A 284 13.95 3.59 19.80
C ALA A 284 12.45 3.30 19.82
N LYS A 285 11.76 3.50 18.71
CA LYS A 285 10.33 3.21 18.55
C LYS A 285 9.99 1.76 18.92
N LYS A 286 10.80 0.80 18.45
CA LYS A 286 10.62 -0.62 18.77
C LYS A 286 10.89 -0.93 20.23
N THR A 287 11.96 -0.39 20.80
CA THR A 287 12.38 -0.60 22.19
C THR A 287 11.34 -0.02 23.17
N LEU A 288 10.80 1.15 22.90
CA LEU A 288 9.76 1.79 23.69
C LEU A 288 8.43 1.03 23.71
N SER A 289 8.26 0.01 22.86
CA SER A 289 7.10 -0.90 22.94
C SER A 289 7.16 -1.84 24.15
N SER A 290 8.33 -1.99 24.79
CA SER A 290 8.54 -2.89 25.93
C SER A 290 9.37 -2.29 27.06
N ASN A 291 9.97 -1.12 26.86
CA ASN A 291 10.86 -0.43 27.81
C ASN A 291 10.40 1.01 28.03
N ASP A 292 10.68 1.56 29.20
CA ASP A 292 10.26 2.94 29.57
C ASP A 292 11.10 4.02 28.90
N SER A 293 12.30 3.68 28.42
CA SER A 293 13.19 4.64 27.77
C SER A 293 14.14 3.94 26.80
N PHE A 294 14.70 4.73 25.90
CA PHE A 294 15.77 4.34 24.98
C PHE A 294 16.88 5.39 25.01
N SER A 295 18.12 4.96 24.86
CA SER A 295 19.29 5.83 24.74
C SER A 295 20.35 5.20 23.84
N THR A 296 20.97 6.03 22.99
CA THR A 296 22.06 5.60 22.11
C THR A 296 23.10 6.73 21.96
N GLU A 297 24.29 6.38 21.55
CA GLU A 297 25.37 7.35 21.27
C GLU A 297 25.62 7.41 19.76
N ILE A 298 25.61 8.64 19.19
CA ILE A 298 25.94 8.91 17.79
C ILE A 298 26.90 10.08 17.76
N ASP A 299 28.06 9.92 17.12
CA ASP A 299 29.10 10.93 17.01
C ASP A 299 29.48 11.60 18.35
N GLY A 300 29.59 10.79 19.42
CA GLY A 300 29.95 11.25 20.78
C GLY A 300 28.86 12.05 21.50
N LYS A 301 27.62 12.05 21.00
CA LYS A 301 26.45 12.65 21.66
C LYS A 301 25.42 11.59 22.01
N THR A 302 24.84 11.72 23.21
CA THR A 302 23.81 10.81 23.68
C THR A 302 22.43 11.30 23.22
N TYR A 303 21.70 10.45 22.49
CA TYR A 303 20.33 10.66 22.07
C TYR A 303 19.41 9.75 22.87
N ALA A 304 18.52 10.33 23.65
CA ALA A 304 17.62 9.60 24.53
C ALA A 304 16.16 10.05 24.34
N ILE A 305 15.23 9.16 24.70
CA ILE A 305 13.79 9.44 24.68
C ILE A 305 13.08 8.49 25.66
N THR A 306 12.11 9.02 26.38
CA THR A 306 11.22 8.27 27.28
C THR A 306 9.90 7.94 26.63
N ASN A 307 9.12 7.02 27.23
CA ASN A 307 7.76 6.71 26.77
C ASN A 307 6.83 7.92 26.80
N ASP A 308 6.92 8.78 27.81
CA ASP A 308 6.08 9.97 27.92
C ASP A 308 6.43 10.99 26.83
N GLU A 309 7.70 11.21 26.56
CA GLU A 309 8.15 12.08 25.47
C GLU A 309 7.70 11.53 24.11
N PHE A 310 7.87 10.21 23.91
CA PHE A 310 7.41 9.54 22.68
C PHE A 310 5.89 9.64 22.52
N ALA A 311 5.11 9.42 23.57
CA ALA A 311 3.66 9.55 23.53
C ALA A 311 3.23 10.98 23.12
N ASN A 312 3.91 12.00 23.62
CA ASN A 312 3.62 13.39 23.28
C ASN A 312 3.89 13.71 21.81
N ILE A 313 5.04 13.28 21.26
CA ILE A 313 5.38 13.54 19.85
C ILE A 313 4.59 12.64 18.88
N ALA A 314 4.17 11.45 19.30
CA ALA A 314 3.38 10.51 18.52
C ALA A 314 1.89 10.88 18.46
N LYS A 315 1.36 11.57 19.49
CA LYS A 315 -0.06 11.89 19.59
C LYS A 315 -0.66 12.54 18.35
N PRO A 316 -0.06 13.56 17.71
CA PRO A 316 -0.62 14.18 16.51
C PRO A 316 -0.76 13.21 15.32
N LEU A 317 0.12 12.20 15.23
CA LEU A 317 0.07 11.18 14.19
C LEU A 317 -1.06 10.19 14.46
N ILE A 318 -1.22 9.77 15.71
CA ILE A 318 -2.32 8.88 16.14
C ILE A 318 -3.67 9.60 15.98
N ASP A 319 -3.79 10.86 16.40
CA ASP A 319 -5.02 11.64 16.25
C ASP A 319 -5.49 11.68 14.78
N LYS A 320 -4.58 11.78 13.80
CA LYS A 320 -4.92 11.70 12.37
C LYS A 320 -5.55 10.35 12.00
N THR A 321 -5.05 9.25 12.55
CA THR A 321 -5.63 7.93 12.30
C THR A 321 -7.04 7.81 12.88
N LEU A 322 -7.27 8.35 14.07
CA LEU A 322 -8.58 8.35 14.72
C LEU A 322 -9.61 9.22 13.99
N VAL A 323 -9.16 10.33 13.37
CA VAL A 323 -10.03 11.13 12.48
C VAL A 323 -10.46 10.31 11.27
N ALA A 324 -9.57 9.56 10.66
CA ALA A 324 -9.92 8.67 9.54
C ALA A 324 -10.87 7.54 10.00
N CYS A 325 -10.69 6.97 11.21
CA CYS A 325 -11.62 6.02 11.79
C CYS A 325 -13.03 6.61 11.94
N LYS A 326 -13.13 7.84 12.47
CA LYS A 326 -14.41 8.55 12.59
C LYS A 326 -15.07 8.78 11.24
N ASN A 327 -14.31 9.18 10.23
CA ASN A 327 -14.82 9.39 8.87
C ASN A 327 -15.33 8.09 8.25
N SER A 328 -14.57 6.99 8.40
CA SER A 328 -14.97 5.67 7.87
C SER A 328 -16.26 5.17 8.53
N LEU A 329 -16.41 5.31 9.86
CA LEU A 329 -17.65 4.98 10.56
C LEU A 329 -18.83 5.83 10.07
N SER A 330 -18.61 7.12 9.87
CA SER A 330 -19.63 8.05 9.34
C SER A 330 -20.08 7.64 7.93
N ASP A 331 -19.13 7.30 7.06
CA ASP A 331 -19.42 6.85 5.69
C ASP A 331 -20.19 5.51 5.67
N ALA A 332 -19.84 4.59 6.58
CA ALA A 332 -20.57 3.34 6.78
C ALA A 332 -21.93 3.52 7.48
N LYS A 333 -22.20 4.72 8.03
CA LYS A 333 -23.38 5.05 8.86
C LYS A 333 -23.49 4.17 10.11
N LEU A 334 -22.35 3.85 10.70
CA LEU A 334 -22.21 3.02 11.90
C LEU A 334 -21.62 3.82 13.06
N LYS A 335 -21.92 3.35 14.28
CA LYS A 335 -21.30 3.83 15.53
C LYS A 335 -20.24 2.84 15.99
N THR A 336 -19.32 3.28 16.84
CA THR A 336 -18.27 2.41 17.41
C THR A 336 -18.85 1.18 18.14
N ALA A 337 -20.01 1.30 18.77
CA ALA A 337 -20.67 0.20 19.46
C ALA A 337 -21.14 -0.94 18.54
N GLU A 338 -21.35 -0.66 17.24
CA GLU A 338 -21.81 -1.60 16.23
C GLU A 338 -20.66 -2.39 15.58
N ILE A 339 -19.41 -2.06 15.93
CA ILE A 339 -18.23 -2.81 15.50
C ILE A 339 -18.01 -3.99 16.45
N ASP A 340 -17.99 -5.20 15.96
CA ASP A 340 -17.77 -6.41 16.77
C ASP A 340 -16.31 -6.60 17.14
N ASN A 341 -15.42 -6.49 16.16
CA ASN A 341 -13.98 -6.67 16.36
C ASN A 341 -13.16 -5.61 15.63
N ILE A 342 -12.02 -5.23 16.23
CA ILE A 342 -11.04 -4.33 15.64
C ILE A 342 -9.78 -5.16 15.36
N ILE A 343 -9.49 -5.39 14.07
CA ILE A 343 -8.35 -6.19 13.62
C ILE A 343 -7.17 -5.25 13.40
N MET A 344 -6.08 -5.49 14.13
CA MET A 344 -4.86 -4.71 14.03
C MET A 344 -3.92 -5.33 12.98
N VAL A 345 -3.55 -4.54 11.98
CA VAL A 345 -2.71 -4.92 10.85
C VAL A 345 -1.54 -3.95 10.70
N GLY A 346 -0.41 -4.44 10.17
CA GLY A 346 0.80 -3.65 9.99
C GLY A 346 1.68 -3.57 11.23
N GLY A 347 2.99 -3.55 11.03
CA GLY A 347 3.97 -3.61 12.10
C GLY A 347 3.90 -2.47 13.13
N SER A 348 3.42 -1.29 12.70
CA SER A 348 3.30 -0.11 13.59
C SER A 348 2.15 -0.24 14.61
N THR A 349 1.21 -1.16 14.40
CA THR A 349 0.16 -1.47 15.39
C THR A 349 0.68 -2.23 16.61
N ARG A 350 1.94 -2.69 16.57
CA ARG A 350 2.60 -3.30 17.75
C ARG A 350 2.87 -2.30 18.86
N MET A 351 2.91 -0.99 18.55
CA MET A 351 3.10 0.07 19.56
C MET A 351 1.94 0.08 20.55
N PRO A 352 2.20 -0.06 21.88
CA PRO A 352 1.16 -0.06 22.90
C PRO A 352 0.29 1.20 22.89
N LEU A 353 0.91 2.36 22.62
CA LEU A 353 0.19 3.65 22.56
C LEU A 353 -0.85 3.69 21.43
N VAL A 354 -0.59 3.01 20.30
CA VAL A 354 -1.55 2.89 19.20
C VAL A 354 -2.69 1.97 19.60
N LYS A 355 -2.38 0.81 20.18
CA LYS A 355 -3.39 -0.14 20.66
C LYS A 355 -4.32 0.50 21.69
N SER A 356 -3.76 1.22 22.66
CA SER A 356 -4.53 1.91 23.70
C SER A 356 -5.45 2.96 23.11
N ALA A 357 -4.94 3.82 22.22
CA ALA A 357 -5.74 4.87 21.59
C ALA A 357 -6.90 4.32 20.74
N VAL A 358 -6.64 3.22 20.00
CA VAL A 358 -7.67 2.55 19.19
C VAL A 358 -8.71 1.88 20.09
N SER A 359 -8.27 1.16 21.14
CA SER A 359 -9.18 0.54 22.11
C SER A 359 -10.07 1.56 22.81
N GLU A 360 -9.51 2.72 23.22
CA GLU A 360 -10.25 3.81 23.81
C GLU A 360 -11.28 4.40 22.84
N PHE A 361 -10.86 4.65 21.59
CA PHE A 361 -11.74 5.21 20.56
C PHE A 361 -12.96 4.32 20.27
N PHE A 362 -12.75 3.01 20.14
CA PHE A 362 -13.84 2.07 19.87
C PHE A 362 -14.58 1.60 21.14
N GLY A 363 -14.02 1.83 22.34
CA GLY A 363 -14.56 1.35 23.59
C GLY A 363 -14.51 -0.18 23.74
N LYS A 364 -13.59 -0.84 23.05
CA LYS A 364 -13.40 -2.30 23.02
C LYS A 364 -11.91 -2.66 22.92
N GLU A 365 -11.56 -3.83 23.41
CA GLU A 365 -10.21 -4.38 23.19
C GLU A 365 -9.97 -4.69 21.72
N VAL A 366 -8.77 -4.42 21.24
CA VAL A 366 -8.36 -4.74 19.88
C VAL A 366 -8.07 -6.24 19.75
N TYR A 367 -8.37 -6.80 18.59
CA TYR A 367 -8.04 -8.18 18.26
C TYR A 367 -6.63 -8.26 17.65
N ASP A 368 -5.70 -8.84 18.39
CA ASP A 368 -4.27 -8.97 18.02
C ASP A 368 -3.76 -10.42 18.00
N LYS A 369 -4.69 -11.42 17.90
CA LYS A 369 -4.33 -12.85 17.84
C LYS A 369 -3.75 -13.27 16.50
N VAL A 370 -4.00 -12.52 15.41
CA VAL A 370 -3.35 -12.73 14.12
C VAL A 370 -2.00 -12.01 14.10
N ASN A 371 -1.02 -12.57 13.41
CA ASN A 371 0.26 -11.88 13.22
C ASN A 371 0.05 -10.68 12.28
N PRO A 372 0.16 -9.43 12.77
CA PRO A 372 -0.13 -8.23 11.98
C PRO A 372 0.83 -8.03 10.80
N ASP A 373 1.99 -8.70 10.79
CA ASP A 373 2.96 -8.63 9.71
C ASP A 373 2.70 -9.66 8.60
N GLU A 374 1.98 -10.75 8.87
CA GLU A 374 1.79 -11.86 7.93
C GLU A 374 0.36 -11.95 7.38
N VAL A 375 -0.62 -11.40 8.09
CA VAL A 375 -2.05 -11.58 7.82
C VAL A 375 -2.46 -11.11 6.43
N VAL A 376 -1.85 -10.05 5.91
CA VAL A 376 -2.13 -9.49 4.58
C VAL A 376 -1.67 -10.44 3.47
N ALA A 377 -0.44 -10.95 3.57
CA ALA A 377 0.08 -11.92 2.59
C ALA A 377 -0.72 -13.23 2.61
N MET A 378 -1.13 -13.70 3.79
CA MET A 378 -1.98 -14.86 3.95
C MET A 378 -3.34 -14.64 3.26
N GLY A 379 -3.98 -13.50 3.48
CA GLY A 379 -5.23 -13.13 2.84
C GLY A 379 -5.10 -13.02 1.31
N ALA A 380 -3.99 -12.48 0.82
CA ALA A 380 -3.69 -12.47 -0.62
C ALA A 380 -3.56 -13.88 -1.20
N ALA A 381 -2.95 -14.81 -0.46
CA ALA A 381 -2.86 -16.22 -0.87
C ALA A 381 -4.23 -16.91 -0.87
N ILE A 382 -5.09 -16.61 0.09
CA ILE A 382 -6.48 -17.09 0.11
C ILE A 382 -7.25 -16.56 -1.10
N GLN A 383 -7.11 -15.27 -1.42
CA GLN A 383 -7.73 -14.72 -2.62
C GLN A 383 -7.19 -15.37 -3.90
N ALA A 384 -5.91 -15.72 -3.94
CA ALA A 384 -5.33 -16.46 -5.03
C ALA A 384 -5.95 -17.85 -5.18
N ASP A 385 -6.20 -18.53 -4.08
CA ASP A 385 -6.83 -19.85 -4.02
C ASP A 385 -8.33 -19.83 -4.46
N ILE A 386 -9.04 -18.76 -4.09
CA ILE A 386 -10.41 -18.49 -4.60
C ILE A 386 -10.36 -18.32 -6.13
N LEU A 387 -9.43 -17.56 -6.67
CA LEU A 387 -9.28 -17.36 -8.12
C LEU A 387 -8.86 -18.65 -8.86
N ALA A 388 -8.14 -19.55 -8.21
CA ALA A 388 -7.83 -20.86 -8.72
C ALA A 388 -9.06 -21.80 -8.77
N GLY A 389 -10.16 -21.42 -8.08
CA GLY A 389 -11.41 -22.16 -8.05
C GLY A 389 -11.47 -23.25 -6.96
N ASN A 390 -10.52 -23.24 -6.02
CA ASN A 390 -10.48 -24.23 -4.93
C ASN A 390 -11.46 -23.88 -3.80
N GLN A 391 -11.78 -22.60 -3.61
CA GLN A 391 -12.78 -22.11 -2.65
C GLN A 391 -13.92 -21.42 -3.42
N LYS A 392 -15.14 -21.90 -3.26
CA LYS A 392 -16.31 -21.41 -4.01
C LYS A 392 -17.33 -20.67 -3.16
N ASP A 393 -17.23 -20.81 -1.85
CA ASP A 393 -18.23 -20.31 -0.90
C ASP A 393 -17.85 -18.94 -0.31
N ILE A 394 -16.78 -18.31 -0.84
CA ILE A 394 -16.33 -16.99 -0.43
C ILE A 394 -16.54 -15.99 -1.56
N LEU A 395 -17.23 -14.90 -1.25
CA LEU A 395 -17.45 -13.76 -2.14
C LEU A 395 -16.90 -12.49 -1.51
N LEU A 396 -16.05 -11.79 -2.26
CA LEU A 396 -15.49 -10.51 -1.87
C LEU A 396 -16.15 -9.38 -2.66
N ILE A 397 -16.77 -8.44 -1.95
CA ILE A 397 -17.35 -7.21 -2.51
C ILE A 397 -16.53 -6.03 -2.00
N ASP A 398 -15.74 -5.45 -2.90
CA ASP A 398 -14.88 -4.30 -2.60
C ASP A 398 -15.53 -2.98 -3.06
N ILE A 399 -14.91 -1.85 -2.74
CA ILE A 399 -15.40 -0.51 -3.03
C ILE A 399 -14.33 0.35 -3.70
N THR A 400 -14.76 1.44 -4.38
CA THR A 400 -13.81 2.47 -4.84
C THR A 400 -13.46 3.41 -3.69
N PRO A 401 -12.16 3.64 -3.39
CA PRO A 401 -11.76 4.47 -2.24
C PRO A 401 -11.97 5.96 -2.45
N LEU A 402 -12.00 6.40 -3.71
CA LEU A 402 -12.11 7.80 -4.11
C LEU A 402 -13.18 7.96 -5.18
N SER A 403 -13.83 9.12 -5.19
CA SER A 403 -14.82 9.48 -6.18
C SER A 403 -14.23 9.60 -7.59
N LEU A 404 -14.99 9.19 -8.59
CA LEU A 404 -14.68 9.35 -10.01
C LEU A 404 -15.64 10.34 -10.62
N GLY A 405 -15.12 11.27 -11.40
CA GLY A 405 -15.92 12.30 -12.04
C GLY A 405 -15.26 12.88 -13.28
N ILE A 406 -15.90 13.85 -13.86
CA ILE A 406 -15.40 14.58 -15.04
C ILE A 406 -15.32 16.07 -14.76
N GLU A 407 -14.45 16.74 -15.53
CA GLU A 407 -14.35 18.19 -15.52
C GLU A 407 -15.56 18.82 -16.19
N THR A 408 -16.14 19.82 -15.53
CA THR A 408 -17.23 20.65 -16.04
C THR A 408 -16.80 22.11 -16.15
N VAL A 409 -17.70 22.97 -16.60
CA VAL A 409 -17.44 24.41 -16.76
C VAL A 409 -16.90 25.01 -15.45
N GLY A 410 -15.83 25.80 -15.58
CA GLY A 410 -15.18 26.45 -14.43
C GLY A 410 -14.15 25.58 -13.70
N GLY A 411 -13.74 24.43 -14.27
CA GLY A 411 -12.76 23.54 -13.66
C GLY A 411 -13.31 22.78 -12.45
N LEU A 412 -14.63 22.62 -12.37
CA LEU A 412 -15.31 21.88 -11.30
C LEU A 412 -15.37 20.39 -11.64
N MET A 413 -15.22 19.55 -10.61
CA MET A 413 -15.41 18.11 -10.73
C MET A 413 -16.87 17.74 -10.48
N ASP A 414 -17.54 17.19 -11.49
CA ASP A 414 -18.84 16.56 -11.32
C ASP A 414 -18.65 15.06 -11.05
N VAL A 415 -19.01 14.63 -9.84
CA VAL A 415 -18.85 13.25 -9.37
C VAL A 415 -19.92 12.35 -9.99
N ILE A 416 -19.50 11.34 -10.76
CA ILE A 416 -20.38 10.33 -11.38
C ILE A 416 -20.45 9.08 -10.50
N ILE A 417 -19.32 8.61 -9.99
CA ILE A 417 -19.22 7.46 -9.07
C ILE A 417 -18.68 7.99 -7.75
N PRO A 418 -19.49 8.05 -6.69
CA PRO A 418 -19.04 8.46 -5.37
C PRO A 418 -18.04 7.46 -4.77
N ARG A 419 -17.15 7.93 -3.88
CA ARG A 419 -16.33 7.05 -3.05
C ARG A 419 -17.20 6.06 -2.28
N ASN A 420 -16.62 4.94 -1.90
CA ASN A 420 -17.30 3.82 -1.22
C ASN A 420 -18.42 3.16 -2.05
N SER A 421 -18.47 3.40 -3.36
CA SER A 421 -19.35 2.65 -4.26
C SER A 421 -18.83 1.23 -4.47
N LYS A 422 -19.71 0.23 -4.37
CA LYS A 422 -19.37 -1.19 -4.59
C LYS A 422 -18.87 -1.41 -6.01
N VAL A 423 -17.85 -2.24 -6.17
CA VAL A 423 -17.31 -2.61 -7.49
C VAL A 423 -17.54 -4.10 -7.78
N PRO A 424 -17.85 -4.47 -9.05
CA PRO A 424 -17.98 -3.62 -10.23
C PRO A 424 -19.31 -2.85 -10.30
N MET A 425 -19.28 -1.61 -10.78
CA MET A 425 -20.49 -0.83 -11.03
C MET A 425 -20.40 -0.04 -12.34
N LYS A 426 -21.54 0.44 -12.81
CA LYS A 426 -21.66 1.39 -13.92
C LYS A 426 -22.58 2.53 -13.50
N ALA A 427 -22.20 3.76 -13.81
CA ALA A 427 -23.00 4.96 -13.61
C ALA A 427 -22.84 5.89 -14.80
N GLY A 428 -23.86 6.69 -15.08
CA GLY A 428 -23.85 7.69 -16.13
C GLY A 428 -24.62 8.94 -15.72
N ARG A 429 -24.30 10.06 -16.35
CA ARG A 429 -25.03 11.33 -16.26
C ARG A 429 -25.22 11.92 -17.64
N GLN A 430 -26.28 12.72 -17.79
CA GLN A 430 -26.51 13.46 -19.00
C GLN A 430 -25.86 14.85 -18.90
N TYR A 431 -25.12 15.19 -19.94
CA TYR A 431 -24.48 16.48 -20.16
C TYR A 431 -25.00 17.12 -21.45
N THR A 432 -24.58 18.34 -21.71
CA THR A 432 -24.98 19.09 -22.90
C THR A 432 -23.82 19.95 -23.40
N THR A 433 -24.01 20.60 -24.55
CA THR A 433 -23.03 21.54 -25.12
C THR A 433 -23.09 22.90 -24.44
N SER A 434 -21.96 23.61 -24.38
CA SER A 434 -21.79 24.92 -23.76
C SER A 434 -21.81 26.09 -24.76
N VAL A 435 -21.75 25.78 -26.07
CA VAL A 435 -21.83 26.78 -27.13
C VAL A 435 -22.68 26.28 -28.29
N ASP A 436 -23.28 27.23 -29.06
CA ASP A 436 -24.06 26.91 -30.25
C ASP A 436 -23.19 26.22 -31.31
N GLY A 437 -23.74 25.20 -31.97
CA GLY A 437 -23.07 24.49 -33.05
C GLY A 437 -21.86 23.66 -32.62
N GLN A 438 -21.67 23.37 -31.34
CA GLN A 438 -20.58 22.57 -30.84
C GLN A 438 -20.65 21.13 -31.36
N THR A 439 -19.61 20.68 -32.06
CA THR A 439 -19.51 19.34 -32.66
C THR A 439 -18.58 18.40 -31.93
N ASN A 440 -17.80 18.91 -31.00
CA ASN A 440 -16.83 18.13 -30.21
C ASN A 440 -16.94 18.50 -28.74
N LEU A 441 -16.71 17.51 -27.84
CA LEU A 441 -16.66 17.72 -26.41
C LEU A 441 -15.40 17.05 -25.87
N LYS A 442 -14.57 17.80 -25.18
CA LYS A 442 -13.44 17.26 -24.42
C LYS A 442 -13.98 16.73 -23.09
N ILE A 443 -13.71 15.45 -22.80
CA ILE A 443 -14.07 14.80 -21.55
C ILE A 443 -12.77 14.43 -20.84
N ALA A 444 -12.51 15.06 -19.71
CA ALA A 444 -11.38 14.76 -18.84
C ALA A 444 -11.89 14.11 -17.56
N VAL A 445 -11.34 12.92 -17.25
CA VAL A 445 -11.75 12.08 -16.11
C VAL A 445 -10.78 12.28 -14.96
N TYR A 446 -11.32 12.46 -13.76
CA TYR A 446 -10.57 12.71 -12.53
C TYR A 446 -10.98 11.76 -11.42
N GLN A 447 -10.06 11.56 -10.48
CA GLN A 447 -10.26 10.81 -9.23
C GLN A 447 -9.87 11.69 -8.04
N GLY A 448 -10.73 11.79 -7.03
CA GLY A 448 -10.48 12.55 -5.80
C GLY A 448 -11.74 13.14 -5.19
N GLU A 449 -11.56 13.88 -4.08
CA GLU A 449 -12.66 14.41 -3.25
C GLU A 449 -12.72 15.94 -3.24
N ARG A 450 -11.97 16.62 -4.10
CA ARG A 450 -11.94 18.09 -4.17
C ARG A 450 -12.90 18.61 -5.24
N ASP A 451 -13.53 19.75 -4.96
CA ASP A 451 -14.45 20.38 -5.90
C ASP A 451 -13.76 20.85 -7.20
N LEU A 452 -12.50 21.32 -7.09
CA LEU A 452 -11.71 21.76 -8.24
C LEU A 452 -10.86 20.59 -8.78
N VAL A 453 -10.92 20.39 -10.11
CA VAL A 453 -10.17 19.31 -10.79
C VAL A 453 -8.65 19.44 -10.65
N GLU A 454 -8.13 20.66 -10.52
CA GLU A 454 -6.69 20.91 -10.33
C GLU A 454 -6.13 20.29 -9.03
N HIS A 455 -6.99 20.00 -8.06
CA HIS A 455 -6.65 19.36 -6.79
C HIS A 455 -6.97 17.87 -6.78
N ASN A 456 -7.45 17.32 -7.89
CA ASN A 456 -7.76 15.90 -8.07
C ASN A 456 -6.79 15.26 -9.08
N ARG A 457 -6.70 13.94 -9.03
CA ARG A 457 -5.84 13.18 -9.94
C ARG A 457 -6.53 13.00 -11.29
N LYS A 458 -5.96 13.57 -12.35
CA LYS A 458 -6.42 13.32 -13.72
C LYS A 458 -6.05 11.89 -14.12
N LEU A 459 -7.05 11.12 -14.55
CA LEU A 459 -6.86 9.73 -15.01
C LEU A 459 -6.63 9.68 -16.53
N GLY A 460 -7.28 10.58 -17.27
CA GLY A 460 -7.17 10.65 -18.71
C GLY A 460 -8.14 11.65 -19.34
N GLU A 461 -8.04 11.80 -20.65
CA GLU A 461 -8.97 12.61 -21.41
C GLU A 461 -9.20 12.03 -22.81
N PHE A 462 -10.35 12.30 -23.36
CA PHE A 462 -10.67 12.00 -24.74
C PHE A 462 -11.59 13.06 -25.34
N ILE A 463 -11.65 13.11 -26.65
CA ILE A 463 -12.53 14.04 -27.37
C ILE A 463 -13.66 13.25 -28.01
N LEU A 464 -14.88 13.47 -27.54
CA LEU A 464 -16.08 12.99 -28.19
C LEU A 464 -16.31 13.87 -29.44
N LYS A 465 -16.44 13.26 -30.61
CA LYS A 465 -16.63 13.93 -31.91
C LYS A 465 -17.96 13.52 -32.50
N GLY A 466 -18.45 14.36 -33.45
CA GLY A 466 -19.66 14.05 -34.22
C GLY A 466 -20.97 14.40 -33.50
N ILE A 467 -20.92 15.30 -32.53
CA ILE A 467 -22.12 15.88 -31.94
C ILE A 467 -22.84 16.69 -33.04
N PRO A 468 -24.14 16.46 -33.30
CA PRO A 468 -24.89 17.25 -34.25
C PRO A 468 -24.84 18.73 -33.86
N PRO A 469 -24.55 19.65 -34.82
CA PRO A 469 -24.56 21.08 -34.54
C PRO A 469 -25.97 21.56 -34.23
N MET A 470 -26.20 21.91 -32.98
CA MET A 470 -27.48 22.38 -32.44
C MET A 470 -27.25 23.59 -31.53
N PRO A 471 -28.31 24.36 -31.17
CA PRO A 471 -28.19 25.36 -30.12
C PRO A 471 -27.64 24.77 -28.80
N LEU A 472 -26.91 25.59 -28.03
CA LEU A 472 -26.40 25.21 -26.74
C LEU A 472 -27.51 24.63 -25.83
N ASN A 473 -27.17 23.71 -24.95
CA ASN A 473 -28.07 22.99 -24.03
C ASN A 473 -29.11 22.07 -24.71
N LEU A 474 -29.12 21.94 -26.05
CA LEU A 474 -30.07 21.06 -26.73
C LEU A 474 -29.55 19.63 -26.91
N PRO A 475 -28.30 19.40 -27.32
CA PRO A 475 -27.76 18.03 -27.40
C PRO A 475 -27.73 17.35 -26.03
N LYS A 476 -28.15 16.08 -26.01
CA LYS A 476 -28.03 15.21 -24.81
C LYS A 476 -26.87 14.25 -25.04
N ILE A 477 -25.90 14.30 -24.13
CA ILE A 477 -24.67 13.50 -24.16
C ILE A 477 -24.65 12.68 -22.87
N GLU A 478 -24.63 11.34 -22.98
CA GLU A 478 -24.61 10.42 -21.87
C GLU A 478 -23.26 9.68 -21.81
#